data_0368ab626278119c32097bdeae217352
#
_entry.id   0368ab626278119c32097bdeae217352
#
_cell.length_a   1.000
_cell.length_b   1.000
_cell.length_c   1.000
_cell.angle_alpha   90.00
_cell.angle_beta   90.00
_cell.angle_gamma   90.00
#
_symmetry.space_group_name_H-M   'P 1'
#
loop_
_entity.id
_entity.type
_entity.pdbx_description
1 polymer ?
#
loop_
_entity_poly.entity_id
_entity_poly.type
_entity_poly.pdbx_seq_one_letter_code
_entity_poly.pdbx_strand_id
1 'polypeptide(L)'
;MTTPAQQIADVFVELSGGSAGAPLEAPELLATLVRYGPELLGVHAVGTVAAVDARAEPQVAGSEDGAQLLKREALKWAEGPGTEARNSGRPIPCVALDGQAAMRRWPRYTSRALELGYTRAAAFPLRTRERPVGALVLLGSPADAPMSEETGALAQALADFTALALIREHELQESRTLSGQLEHALVSRVIIEQAKGVLANSCGLTMDGAFALLRGHARAHRRLLSDVAHDVVEGRLRLDGGDNGLT
;
A
#
# COMPACT_ATOMS: atom_id res chain seq x y z
N MET A 1 -18.48 -16.57 -25.87
CA MET A 1 -17.02 -16.29 -26.01
C MET A 1 -16.84 -14.78 -25.85
N THR A 2 -16.18 -14.36 -24.83
CA THR A 2 -15.90 -12.93 -24.55
C THR A 2 -14.87 -12.44 -25.58
N THR A 3 -15.07 -11.26 -26.14
CA THR A 3 -14.10 -10.69 -27.08
C THR A 3 -12.88 -10.18 -26.32
N PRO A 4 -11.67 -10.11 -26.94
CA PRO A 4 -10.48 -9.55 -26.29
C PRO A 4 -10.72 -8.12 -25.73
N ALA A 5 -11.50 -7.31 -26.44
CA ALA A 5 -11.85 -5.96 -25.98
C ALA A 5 -12.73 -5.98 -24.72
N GLN A 6 -13.63 -6.94 -24.58
CA GLN A 6 -14.43 -7.13 -23.38
C GLN A 6 -13.59 -7.59 -22.20
N GLN A 7 -12.66 -8.54 -22.41
CA GLN A 7 -11.74 -8.98 -21.34
C GLN A 7 -10.89 -7.83 -20.81
N ILE A 8 -10.37 -6.98 -21.69
CA ILE A 8 -9.63 -5.78 -21.31
C ILE A 8 -10.51 -4.85 -20.47
N ALA A 9 -11.73 -4.55 -20.91
CA ALA A 9 -12.65 -3.69 -20.18
C ALA A 9 -13.00 -4.26 -18.80
N ASP A 10 -13.26 -5.56 -18.70
CA ASP A 10 -13.59 -6.24 -17.44
C ASP A 10 -12.43 -6.16 -16.44
N VAL A 11 -11.18 -6.33 -16.90
CA VAL A 11 -9.98 -6.18 -16.04
C VAL A 11 -9.83 -4.75 -15.53
N PHE A 12 -10.05 -3.74 -16.38
CA PHE A 12 -10.01 -2.34 -15.93
C PHE A 12 -11.12 -2.03 -14.92
N VAL A 13 -12.32 -2.60 -15.10
CA VAL A 13 -13.42 -2.46 -14.13
C VAL A 13 -13.04 -3.13 -12.80
N GLU A 14 -12.48 -4.33 -12.83
CA GLU A 14 -12.04 -5.00 -11.59
C GLU A 14 -10.91 -4.22 -10.88
N LEU A 15 -9.92 -3.74 -11.62
CA LEU A 15 -8.84 -2.91 -11.07
C LEU A 15 -9.34 -1.56 -10.53
N SER A 16 -10.50 -1.07 -10.97
CA SER A 16 -11.11 0.15 -10.44
C SER A 16 -11.97 -0.05 -9.19
N GLY A 17 -12.06 -1.29 -8.68
CA GLY A 17 -12.88 -1.64 -7.51
C GLY A 17 -14.14 -2.42 -7.84
N GLY A 18 -14.28 -2.91 -9.06
CA GLY A 18 -15.38 -3.75 -9.50
C GLY A 18 -16.75 -3.08 -9.41
N SER A 19 -17.80 -3.90 -9.49
CA SER A 19 -19.22 -3.45 -9.40
C SER A 19 -19.59 -2.96 -8.00
N ALA A 20 -18.78 -3.21 -7.00
CA ALA A 20 -19.03 -2.78 -5.62
C ALA A 20 -18.61 -1.33 -5.35
N GLY A 21 -17.88 -0.68 -6.27
CA GLY A 21 -17.47 0.73 -6.16
C GLY A 21 -16.53 1.06 -4.99
N ALA A 22 -16.07 0.04 -4.25
CA ALA A 22 -15.09 0.22 -3.20
C ALA A 22 -13.68 0.11 -3.78
N PRO A 23 -12.76 1.05 -3.47
CA PRO A 23 -11.38 0.94 -3.88
C PRO A 23 -10.77 -0.36 -3.34
N LEU A 24 -10.06 -1.10 -4.20
CA LEU A 24 -9.29 -2.27 -3.79
C LEU A 24 -8.08 -1.80 -2.99
N GLU A 25 -7.74 -2.53 -1.95
CA GLU A 25 -6.45 -2.33 -1.26
C GLU A 25 -5.27 -2.70 -2.18
N ALA A 26 -4.11 -2.12 -1.92
CA ALA A 26 -2.93 -2.32 -2.77
C ALA A 26 -2.57 -3.80 -3.02
N PRO A 27 -2.63 -4.72 -2.02
CA PRO A 27 -2.41 -6.14 -2.26
C PRO A 27 -3.42 -6.76 -3.23
N GLU A 28 -4.68 -6.37 -3.14
CA GLU A 28 -5.76 -6.88 -3.99
C GLU A 28 -5.63 -6.37 -5.43
N LEU A 29 -5.24 -5.09 -5.61
CA LEU A 29 -4.93 -4.52 -6.91
C LEU A 29 -3.82 -5.29 -7.61
N LEU A 30 -2.71 -5.55 -6.90
CA LEU A 30 -1.58 -6.29 -7.45
C LEU A 30 -1.94 -7.75 -7.73
N ALA A 31 -2.71 -8.40 -6.86
CA ALA A 31 -3.20 -9.76 -7.06
C ALA A 31 -4.12 -9.86 -8.30
N THR A 32 -5.01 -8.88 -8.49
CA THR A 32 -5.89 -8.80 -9.66
C THR A 32 -5.07 -8.63 -10.94
N LEU A 33 -4.09 -7.72 -10.95
CA LEU A 33 -3.21 -7.50 -12.09
C LEU A 33 -2.47 -8.78 -12.52
N VAL A 34 -1.88 -9.51 -11.57
CA VAL A 34 -1.11 -10.71 -11.89
C VAL A 34 -2.01 -11.90 -12.24
N ARG A 35 -3.23 -11.96 -11.72
CA ARG A 35 -4.20 -13.01 -12.03
C ARG A 35 -4.64 -12.98 -13.49
N TYR A 36 -4.98 -11.80 -14.00
CA TYR A 36 -5.46 -11.64 -15.37
C TYR A 36 -4.34 -11.40 -16.39
N GLY A 37 -3.18 -10.95 -15.93
CA GLY A 37 -2.06 -10.56 -16.77
C GLY A 37 -1.60 -11.62 -17.77
N PRO A 38 -1.39 -12.89 -17.40
CA PRO A 38 -0.92 -13.92 -18.31
C PRO A 38 -1.84 -14.13 -19.51
N GLU A 39 -3.14 -14.30 -19.27
CA GLU A 39 -4.13 -14.51 -20.32
C GLU A 39 -4.28 -13.26 -21.20
N LEU A 40 -4.40 -12.09 -20.58
CA LEU A 40 -4.63 -10.83 -21.27
C LEU A 40 -3.46 -10.40 -22.15
N LEU A 41 -2.22 -10.66 -21.69
CA LEU A 41 -1.00 -10.25 -22.37
C LEU A 41 -0.37 -11.37 -23.23
N GLY A 42 -0.94 -12.58 -23.18
CA GLY A 42 -0.42 -13.74 -23.93
C GLY A 42 1.00 -14.12 -23.50
N VAL A 43 1.30 -14.09 -22.21
CA VAL A 43 2.61 -14.40 -21.65
C VAL A 43 2.54 -15.53 -20.64
N HIS A 44 3.66 -16.19 -20.36
CA HIS A 44 3.71 -17.34 -19.48
C HIS A 44 3.34 -16.95 -18.03
N ALA A 45 4.02 -15.93 -17.52
CA ALA A 45 3.78 -15.44 -16.16
C ALA A 45 3.98 -13.93 -16.06
N VAL A 46 3.37 -13.37 -15.02
CA VAL A 46 3.45 -11.95 -14.68
C VAL A 46 3.86 -11.80 -13.23
N GLY A 47 4.75 -10.85 -12.97
CA GLY A 47 5.12 -10.47 -11.61
C GLY A 47 5.13 -8.96 -11.46
N THR A 48 4.77 -8.47 -10.28
CA THR A 48 4.78 -7.04 -9.98
C THR A 48 5.38 -6.75 -8.62
N VAL A 49 5.93 -5.55 -8.49
CA VAL A 49 6.38 -4.99 -7.22
C VAL A 49 5.93 -3.54 -7.16
N ALA A 50 5.38 -3.13 -6.04
CA ALA A 50 4.96 -1.74 -5.83
C ALA A 50 5.24 -1.27 -4.40
N ALA A 51 5.62 0.01 -4.28
CA ALA A 51 5.75 0.74 -3.02
C ALA A 51 5.39 2.20 -3.29
N VAL A 52 4.20 2.61 -2.88
CA VAL A 52 3.73 4.01 -3.02
C VAL A 52 4.49 4.89 -2.05
N ASP A 53 4.58 4.50 -0.77
CA ASP A 53 5.42 5.15 0.21
C ASP A 53 6.85 4.56 0.19
N ALA A 54 7.86 5.42 0.17
CA ALA A 54 9.27 5.02 0.22
C ALA A 54 9.66 4.35 1.55
N ARG A 55 8.87 4.53 2.60
CA ARG A 55 9.07 3.94 3.93
C ARG A 55 8.32 2.63 4.12
N ALA A 56 7.34 2.32 3.26
CA ALA A 56 6.58 1.10 3.31
C ALA A 56 7.38 -0.07 2.71
N GLU A 57 7.15 -1.28 3.22
CA GLU A 57 7.69 -2.49 2.59
C GLU A 57 7.07 -2.66 1.20
N PRO A 58 7.93 -2.92 0.17
CA PRO A 58 7.44 -3.18 -1.17
C PRO A 58 6.55 -4.43 -1.21
N GLN A 59 5.37 -4.27 -1.78
CA GLN A 59 4.44 -5.37 -2.00
C GLN A 59 4.81 -6.11 -3.29
N VAL A 60 4.77 -7.42 -3.25
CA VAL A 60 5.15 -8.30 -4.37
C VAL A 60 4.01 -9.26 -4.67
N ALA A 61 3.62 -9.35 -5.92
CA ALA A 61 2.69 -10.36 -6.41
C ALA A 61 3.24 -11.06 -7.67
N GLY A 62 2.84 -12.30 -7.87
CA GLY A 62 3.16 -13.11 -9.04
C GLY A 62 1.97 -13.98 -9.41
N SER A 63 1.78 -14.22 -10.72
CA SER A 63 0.71 -15.07 -11.24
C SER A 63 0.88 -16.54 -10.90
N GLU A 64 2.10 -16.92 -10.54
CA GLU A 64 2.47 -18.26 -10.07
C GLU A 64 3.64 -18.18 -9.08
N ASP A 65 3.90 -19.27 -8.36
CA ASP A 65 4.92 -19.33 -7.31
C ASP A 65 6.32 -18.96 -7.81
N GLY A 66 6.69 -19.40 -9.02
CA GLY A 66 7.97 -19.09 -9.65
C GLY A 66 8.14 -17.59 -9.90
N ALA A 67 7.12 -16.93 -10.45
CA ALA A 67 7.13 -15.50 -10.70
C ALA A 67 7.19 -14.69 -9.39
N GLN A 68 6.43 -15.10 -8.38
CA GLN A 68 6.44 -14.46 -7.07
C GLN A 68 7.79 -14.61 -6.36
N LEU A 69 8.38 -15.81 -6.40
CA LEU A 69 9.69 -16.08 -5.84
C LEU A 69 10.78 -15.23 -6.51
N LEU A 70 10.81 -15.25 -7.84
CA LEU A 70 11.78 -14.47 -8.62
C LEU A 70 11.69 -12.96 -8.30
N LYS A 71 10.47 -12.44 -8.10
CA LYS A 71 10.26 -11.05 -7.71
C LYS A 71 10.81 -10.71 -6.34
N ARG A 72 10.56 -11.58 -5.35
CA ARG A 72 11.11 -11.40 -3.99
C ARG A 72 12.65 -11.43 -3.98
N GLU A 73 13.23 -12.34 -4.75
CA GLU A 73 14.68 -12.49 -4.86
C GLU A 73 15.30 -11.30 -5.63
N ALA A 74 14.71 -10.89 -6.74
CA ALA A 74 15.12 -9.70 -7.50
C ALA A 74 15.13 -8.42 -6.65
N LEU A 75 14.14 -8.27 -5.76
CA LEU A 75 14.07 -7.15 -4.83
C LEU A 75 15.24 -7.17 -3.83
N LYS A 76 15.57 -8.34 -3.26
CA LYS A 76 16.70 -8.50 -2.33
C LYS A 76 18.04 -8.21 -2.98
N TRP A 77 18.20 -8.60 -4.25
CA TRP A 77 19.45 -8.37 -4.99
C TRP A 77 19.54 -7.00 -5.63
N ALA A 78 18.43 -6.27 -5.66
CA ALA A 78 18.27 -5.03 -6.44
C ALA A 78 18.62 -5.22 -7.93
N GLU A 79 18.37 -6.41 -8.48
CA GLU A 79 18.66 -6.79 -9.85
C GLU A 79 17.40 -7.13 -10.65
N GLY A 80 17.51 -7.07 -11.97
CA GLY A 80 16.49 -7.51 -12.91
C GLY A 80 15.76 -6.38 -13.63
N PRO A 81 15.02 -6.73 -14.70
CA PRO A 81 14.39 -5.74 -15.57
C PRO A 81 13.34 -4.89 -14.83
N GLY A 82 12.62 -5.45 -13.86
CA GLY A 82 11.66 -4.70 -13.05
C GLY A 82 12.30 -3.64 -12.16
N THR A 83 13.43 -3.96 -11.55
CA THR A 83 14.20 -3.00 -10.74
C THR A 83 14.72 -1.86 -11.61
N GLU A 84 15.24 -2.19 -12.79
CA GLU A 84 15.75 -1.19 -13.71
C GLU A 84 14.64 -0.32 -14.31
N ALA A 85 13.50 -0.89 -14.71
CA ALA A 85 12.36 -0.14 -15.20
C ALA A 85 11.83 0.84 -14.13
N ARG A 86 11.73 0.39 -12.88
CA ARG A 86 11.33 1.25 -11.75
C ARG A 86 12.31 2.40 -11.53
N ASN A 87 13.61 2.13 -11.58
CA ASN A 87 14.64 3.14 -11.30
C ASN A 87 14.79 4.15 -12.45
N SER A 88 14.67 3.69 -13.70
CA SER A 88 14.82 4.54 -14.88
C SER A 88 13.53 5.27 -15.28
N GLY A 89 12.37 4.77 -14.85
CA GLY A 89 11.05 5.23 -15.33
C GLY A 89 10.77 4.87 -16.79
N ARG A 90 11.58 4.00 -17.39
CA ARG A 90 11.49 3.59 -18.80
C ARG A 90 11.18 2.10 -18.91
N PRO A 91 10.35 1.70 -19.88
CA PRO A 91 10.13 0.29 -20.16
C PRO A 91 11.44 -0.41 -20.56
N ILE A 92 11.59 -1.63 -20.13
CA ILE A 92 12.62 -2.54 -20.61
C ILE A 92 11.94 -3.45 -21.65
N PRO A 93 12.32 -3.35 -22.94
CA PRO A 93 11.75 -4.20 -23.97
C PRO A 93 12.04 -5.68 -23.70
N CYS A 94 11.37 -6.56 -24.42
CA CYS A 94 11.60 -7.99 -24.27
C CYS A 94 13.08 -8.36 -24.51
N VAL A 95 13.69 -8.93 -23.50
CA VAL A 95 15.10 -9.37 -23.50
C VAL A 95 15.15 -10.88 -23.36
N ALA A 96 15.98 -11.52 -24.21
CA ALA A 96 16.34 -12.93 -24.05
C ALA A 96 17.27 -13.10 -22.85
N LEU A 97 16.89 -13.93 -21.88
CA LEU A 97 17.63 -14.15 -20.65
C LEU A 97 18.77 -15.16 -20.80
N ASP A 98 18.73 -16.03 -21.81
CA ASP A 98 19.80 -16.98 -22.14
C ASP A 98 20.99 -16.33 -22.84
N GLY A 99 20.91 -15.03 -23.16
CA GLY A 99 21.97 -14.28 -23.81
C GLY A 99 23.00 -13.71 -22.83
N GLN A 100 24.27 -13.60 -23.32
CA GLN A 100 25.36 -13.02 -22.54
C GLN A 100 25.10 -11.58 -22.05
N ALA A 101 24.28 -10.81 -22.78
CA ALA A 101 23.95 -9.44 -22.43
C ALA A 101 23.11 -9.38 -21.13
N ALA A 102 22.10 -10.23 -21.01
CA ALA A 102 21.27 -10.34 -19.82
C ALA A 102 22.09 -10.84 -18.62
N MET A 103 22.95 -11.86 -18.84
CA MET A 103 23.80 -12.42 -17.81
C MET A 103 24.82 -11.39 -17.26
N ARG A 104 25.33 -10.48 -18.10
CA ARG A 104 26.20 -9.38 -17.64
C ARG A 104 25.43 -8.28 -16.93
N ARG A 105 24.18 -8.00 -17.36
CA ARG A 105 23.35 -6.92 -16.84
C ARG A 105 22.73 -7.28 -15.50
N TRP A 106 22.22 -8.50 -15.36
CA TRP A 106 21.51 -9.00 -14.19
C TRP A 106 21.92 -10.45 -13.87
N PRO A 107 23.14 -10.70 -13.39
CA PRO A 107 23.70 -12.05 -13.29
C PRO A 107 22.89 -12.98 -12.39
N ARG A 108 22.49 -12.54 -11.20
CA ARG A 108 21.72 -13.35 -10.25
C ARG A 108 20.29 -13.55 -10.73
N TYR A 109 19.65 -12.46 -11.19
CA TYR A 109 18.29 -12.51 -11.71
C TYR A 109 18.19 -13.46 -12.90
N THR A 110 19.11 -13.32 -13.86
CA THR A 110 19.10 -14.12 -15.10
C THR A 110 19.30 -15.61 -14.81
N SER A 111 20.28 -15.98 -13.98
CA SER A 111 20.50 -17.38 -13.58
C SER A 111 19.25 -17.96 -12.93
N ARG A 112 18.65 -17.22 -12.01
CA ARG A 112 17.45 -17.69 -11.30
C ARG A 112 16.23 -17.79 -12.19
N ALA A 113 16.03 -16.85 -13.08
CA ALA A 113 14.94 -16.88 -14.03
C ALA A 113 15.02 -18.11 -14.95
N LEU A 114 16.22 -18.43 -15.45
CA LEU A 114 16.47 -19.61 -16.28
C LEU A 114 16.22 -20.91 -15.51
N GLU A 115 16.62 -21.00 -14.25
CA GLU A 115 16.33 -22.16 -13.37
C GLU A 115 14.82 -22.37 -13.20
N LEU A 116 14.04 -21.28 -13.17
CA LEU A 116 12.58 -21.32 -13.08
C LEU A 116 11.89 -21.52 -14.44
N GLY A 117 12.65 -21.68 -15.53
CA GLY A 117 12.13 -21.93 -16.87
C GLY A 117 11.77 -20.67 -17.67
N TYR A 118 12.04 -19.48 -17.16
CA TYR A 118 11.80 -18.22 -17.89
C TYR A 118 13.01 -17.87 -18.76
N THR A 119 12.78 -17.77 -20.07
CA THR A 119 13.82 -17.46 -21.05
C THR A 119 13.75 -16.05 -21.61
N ARG A 120 12.66 -15.35 -21.33
CA ARG A 120 12.44 -13.97 -21.78
C ARG A 120 11.81 -13.14 -20.67
N ALA A 121 12.15 -11.86 -20.62
CA ALA A 121 11.54 -10.92 -19.72
C ALA A 121 11.38 -9.53 -20.36
N ALA A 122 10.28 -8.86 -20.06
CA ALA A 122 10.08 -7.45 -20.32
C ALA A 122 9.60 -6.78 -19.03
N ALA A 123 9.81 -5.47 -18.86
CA ALA A 123 9.35 -4.76 -17.69
C ALA A 123 8.80 -3.37 -18.01
N PHE A 124 7.74 -3.01 -17.32
CA PHE A 124 7.00 -1.77 -17.50
C PHE A 124 6.88 -1.06 -16.16
N PRO A 125 7.38 0.19 -16.04
CA PRO A 125 7.28 0.92 -14.79
C PRO A 125 5.83 1.30 -14.49
N LEU A 126 5.45 1.21 -13.21
CA LEU A 126 4.20 1.77 -12.69
C LEU A 126 4.44 3.28 -12.52
N ARG A 127 4.13 4.04 -13.57
CA ARG A 127 4.50 5.46 -13.68
C ARG A 127 3.52 6.34 -12.92
N THR A 128 4.06 7.33 -12.24
CA THR A 128 3.34 8.44 -11.65
C THR A 128 3.91 9.76 -12.15
N ARG A 129 3.34 10.89 -11.72
CA ARG A 129 3.87 12.22 -12.07
C ARG A 129 5.23 12.50 -11.47
N GLU A 130 5.49 11.98 -10.28
CA GLU A 130 6.72 12.25 -9.52
C GLU A 130 7.80 11.22 -9.79
N ARG A 131 7.49 9.95 -9.57
CA ARG A 131 8.43 8.83 -9.72
C ARG A 131 7.67 7.52 -9.90
N PRO A 132 8.27 6.51 -10.54
CA PRO A 132 7.64 5.19 -10.58
C PRO A 132 7.50 4.59 -9.18
N VAL A 133 6.30 4.07 -8.88
CA VAL A 133 5.99 3.40 -7.60
C VAL A 133 6.25 1.91 -7.65
N GLY A 134 6.59 1.36 -8.82
CA GLY A 134 6.79 -0.07 -8.99
C GLY A 134 7.12 -0.46 -10.41
N ALA A 135 7.01 -1.75 -10.70
CA ALA A 135 7.15 -2.30 -12.05
C ALA A 135 6.32 -3.57 -12.23
N LEU A 136 5.69 -3.68 -13.40
CA LEU A 136 5.11 -4.89 -13.94
C LEU A 136 6.17 -5.62 -14.77
N VAL A 137 6.35 -6.92 -14.58
CA VAL A 137 7.30 -7.73 -15.33
C VAL A 137 6.56 -8.89 -15.99
N LEU A 138 6.75 -9.02 -17.28
CA LEU A 138 6.27 -10.12 -18.09
C LEU A 138 7.38 -11.15 -18.24
N LEU A 139 7.04 -12.42 -18.05
CA LEU A 139 7.96 -13.54 -18.13
C LEU A 139 7.48 -14.49 -19.23
N GLY A 140 8.39 -14.87 -20.11
CA GLY A 140 8.10 -15.79 -21.20
C GLY A 140 8.92 -17.07 -21.07
N SER A 141 8.33 -18.19 -21.45
CA SER A 141 8.97 -19.50 -21.58
C SER A 141 9.42 -19.76 -23.03
N PRO A 142 10.20 -20.81 -23.31
CA PRO A 142 10.58 -21.16 -24.68
C PRO A 142 9.39 -21.48 -25.59
N ALA A 143 8.26 -21.93 -25.00
CA ALA A 143 7.06 -22.32 -25.75
C ALA A 143 6.18 -21.14 -26.17
N ASP A 144 6.39 -19.95 -25.57
CA ASP A 144 5.55 -18.79 -25.84
C ASP A 144 5.94 -18.09 -27.15
N ALA A 145 4.95 -17.46 -27.79
CA ALA A 145 5.21 -16.56 -28.89
C ALA A 145 6.06 -15.35 -28.46
N PRO A 146 6.83 -14.72 -29.36
CA PRO A 146 7.50 -13.47 -29.07
C PRO A 146 6.51 -12.38 -28.65
N MET A 147 6.87 -11.58 -27.65
CA MET A 147 6.03 -10.45 -27.23
C MET A 147 5.94 -9.42 -28.36
N SER A 148 4.70 -9.07 -28.75
CA SER A 148 4.44 -8.05 -29.75
C SER A 148 4.56 -6.63 -29.16
N GLU A 149 4.63 -5.62 -30.04
CA GLU A 149 4.54 -4.22 -29.62
C GLU A 149 3.19 -3.89 -28.98
N GLU A 150 2.11 -4.52 -29.46
CA GLU A 150 0.77 -4.37 -28.90
C GLU A 150 0.70 -4.91 -27.45
N THR A 151 1.29 -6.09 -27.22
CA THR A 151 1.45 -6.63 -25.85
C THR A 151 2.20 -5.63 -24.95
N GLY A 152 3.28 -5.04 -25.46
CA GLY A 152 4.04 -4.04 -24.70
C GLY A 152 3.23 -2.78 -24.41
N ALA A 153 2.47 -2.28 -25.37
CA ALA A 153 1.60 -1.10 -25.19
C ALA A 153 0.49 -1.38 -24.17
N LEU A 154 -0.15 -2.54 -24.23
CA LEU A 154 -1.19 -2.94 -23.28
C LEU A 154 -0.61 -3.14 -21.88
N ALA A 155 0.56 -3.77 -21.77
CA ALA A 155 1.24 -3.94 -20.49
C ALA A 155 1.60 -2.60 -19.83
N GLN A 156 2.07 -1.61 -20.61
CA GLN A 156 2.32 -0.28 -20.10
C GLN A 156 1.03 0.43 -19.68
N ALA A 157 -0.06 0.30 -20.44
CA ALA A 157 -1.35 0.89 -20.06
C ALA A 157 -1.88 0.30 -18.75
N LEU A 158 -1.78 -1.03 -18.57
CA LEU A 158 -2.13 -1.70 -17.31
C LEU A 158 -1.23 -1.25 -16.14
N ALA A 159 0.08 -1.12 -16.38
CA ALA A 159 1.01 -0.62 -15.38
C ALA A 159 0.68 0.83 -14.95
N ASP A 160 0.39 1.71 -15.90
CA ASP A 160 0.02 3.10 -15.62
C ASP A 160 -1.32 3.20 -14.88
N PHE A 161 -2.30 2.41 -15.28
CA PHE A 161 -3.60 2.35 -14.58
C PHE A 161 -3.44 1.84 -13.14
N THR A 162 -2.67 0.76 -12.96
CA THR A 162 -2.39 0.21 -11.62
C THR A 162 -1.67 1.22 -10.75
N ALA A 163 -0.71 1.97 -11.30
CA ALA A 163 -0.04 3.04 -10.56
C ALA A 163 -1.02 4.12 -10.09
N LEU A 164 -1.95 4.53 -10.96
CA LEU A 164 -2.99 5.51 -10.62
C LEU A 164 -3.92 4.99 -9.53
N ALA A 165 -4.35 3.72 -9.62
CA ALA A 165 -5.22 3.10 -8.64
C ALA A 165 -4.54 2.99 -7.26
N LEU A 166 -3.26 2.60 -7.24
CA LEU A 166 -2.46 2.52 -6.01
C LEU A 166 -2.30 3.88 -5.32
N ILE A 167 -2.06 4.94 -6.09
CA ILE A 167 -1.94 6.29 -5.53
C ILE A 167 -3.28 6.75 -4.95
N ARG A 168 -4.38 6.55 -5.69
CA ARG A 168 -5.72 6.92 -5.20
C ARG A 168 -6.08 6.21 -3.90
N GLU A 169 -5.79 4.93 -3.82
CA GLU A 169 -6.02 4.15 -2.60
C GLU A 169 -5.21 4.73 -1.44
N HIS A 170 -3.93 5.01 -1.66
CA HIS A 170 -3.04 5.59 -0.66
C HIS A 170 -3.53 6.96 -0.16
N GLU A 171 -3.90 7.88 -1.07
CA GLU A 171 -4.45 9.20 -0.74
C GLU A 171 -5.76 9.10 0.06
N LEU A 172 -6.65 8.17 -0.31
CA LEU A 172 -7.88 7.92 0.43
C LEU A 172 -7.61 7.40 1.85
N GLN A 173 -6.65 6.50 2.00
CA GLN A 173 -6.27 5.95 3.30
C GLN A 173 -5.63 7.01 4.21
N GLU A 174 -4.75 7.85 3.66
CA GLU A 174 -4.19 8.99 4.40
C GLU A 174 -5.29 9.98 4.84
N SER A 175 -6.21 10.32 3.92
CA SER A 175 -7.35 11.21 4.23
C SER A 175 -8.25 10.63 5.33
N ARG A 176 -8.58 9.34 5.28
CA ARG A 176 -9.37 8.65 6.32
C ARG A 176 -8.65 8.67 7.66
N THR A 177 -7.36 8.39 7.66
CA THR A 177 -6.54 8.40 8.89
C THR A 177 -6.52 9.79 9.52
N LEU A 178 -6.31 10.83 8.72
CA LEU A 178 -6.30 12.22 9.18
C LEU A 178 -7.68 12.64 9.72
N SER A 179 -8.76 12.31 8.99
CA SER A 179 -10.12 12.60 9.43
C SER A 179 -10.43 11.93 10.78
N GLY A 180 -10.09 10.66 10.94
CA GLY A 180 -10.26 9.95 12.21
C GLY A 180 -9.46 10.56 13.36
N GLN A 181 -8.23 11.02 13.10
CA GLN A 181 -7.42 11.72 14.11
C GLN A 181 -8.05 13.05 14.53
N LEU A 182 -8.58 13.83 13.57
CA LEU A 182 -9.25 15.10 13.85
C LEU A 182 -10.55 14.90 14.63
N GLU A 183 -11.37 13.93 14.23
CA GLU A 183 -12.61 13.56 14.95
C GLU A 183 -12.31 13.13 16.38
N HIS A 184 -11.30 12.26 16.56
CA HIS A 184 -10.88 11.83 17.89
C HIS A 184 -10.38 13.01 18.75
N ALA A 185 -9.64 13.94 18.17
CA ALA A 185 -9.16 15.14 18.88
C ALA A 185 -10.33 16.05 19.29
N LEU A 186 -11.33 16.25 18.42
CA LEU A 186 -12.51 17.04 18.72
C LEU A 186 -13.36 16.40 19.84
N VAL A 187 -13.65 15.09 19.74
CA VAL A 187 -14.40 14.36 20.77
C VAL A 187 -13.65 14.41 22.11
N SER A 188 -12.34 14.20 22.09
CA SER A 188 -11.50 14.29 23.30
C SER A 188 -11.56 15.67 23.93
N ARG A 189 -11.55 16.75 23.14
CA ARG A 189 -11.67 18.12 23.65
C ARG A 189 -13.03 18.35 24.31
N VAL A 190 -14.12 17.94 23.66
CA VAL A 190 -15.48 18.10 24.20
C VAL A 190 -15.63 17.37 25.53
N ILE A 191 -15.17 16.11 25.62
CA ILE A 191 -15.31 15.33 26.86
C ILE A 191 -14.44 15.89 27.98
N ILE A 192 -13.25 16.42 27.68
CA ILE A 192 -12.39 17.08 28.65
C ILE A 192 -13.06 18.35 29.18
N GLU A 193 -13.66 19.19 28.33
CA GLU A 193 -14.37 20.39 28.77
C GLU A 193 -15.59 20.03 29.63
N GLN A 194 -16.34 18.98 29.28
CA GLN A 194 -17.45 18.47 30.12
C GLN A 194 -16.96 17.99 31.48
N ALA A 195 -15.89 17.20 31.52
CA ALA A 195 -15.29 16.72 32.77
C ALA A 195 -14.77 17.86 33.64
N LYS A 196 -14.16 18.89 33.05
CA LYS A 196 -13.78 20.13 33.77
C LYS A 196 -15.00 20.80 34.41
N GLY A 197 -16.11 20.91 33.68
CA GLY A 197 -17.37 21.46 34.20
C GLY A 197 -17.94 20.66 35.39
N VAL A 198 -17.93 19.32 35.27
CA VAL A 198 -18.34 18.41 36.34
C VAL A 198 -17.48 18.61 37.59
N LEU A 199 -16.17 18.61 37.45
CA LEU A 199 -15.23 18.76 38.57
C LEU A 199 -15.26 20.18 39.17
N ALA A 200 -15.35 21.21 38.32
CA ALA A 200 -15.48 22.57 38.79
C ALA A 200 -16.71 22.74 39.72
N ASN A 201 -17.82 22.16 39.32
CA ASN A 201 -19.08 22.19 40.09
C ASN A 201 -19.01 21.30 41.34
N SER A 202 -18.49 20.06 41.23
CA SER A 202 -18.51 19.11 42.37
C SER A 202 -17.46 19.37 43.40
N CYS A 203 -16.30 19.92 43.02
CA CYS A 203 -15.18 20.21 43.93
C CYS A 203 -15.01 21.70 44.26
N GLY A 204 -15.85 22.59 43.72
CA GLY A 204 -15.74 24.02 43.92
C GLY A 204 -14.48 24.64 43.32
N LEU A 205 -13.97 24.06 42.24
CA LEU A 205 -12.69 24.47 41.60
C LEU A 205 -12.96 25.45 40.44
N THR A 206 -11.92 26.21 40.08
CA THR A 206 -11.91 26.92 38.81
C THR A 206 -11.76 25.90 37.65
N MET A 207 -12.10 26.29 36.39
CA MET A 207 -11.90 25.45 35.23
C MET A 207 -10.45 24.99 35.03
N ASP A 208 -9.47 25.86 35.37
CA ASP A 208 -8.04 25.54 35.33
C ASP A 208 -7.66 24.57 36.47
N GLY A 209 -8.20 24.75 37.66
CA GLY A 209 -8.03 23.81 38.78
C GLY A 209 -8.59 22.42 38.46
N ALA A 210 -9.78 22.36 37.88
CA ALA A 210 -10.40 21.11 37.42
C ALA A 210 -9.54 20.41 36.35
N PHE A 211 -8.99 21.16 35.42
CA PHE A 211 -8.07 20.63 34.42
C PHE A 211 -6.77 20.11 35.03
N ALA A 212 -6.20 20.84 35.98
CA ALA A 212 -4.99 20.41 36.70
C ALA A 212 -5.23 19.08 37.45
N LEU A 213 -6.40 18.93 38.09
CA LEU A 213 -6.82 17.72 38.80
C LEU A 213 -6.94 16.52 37.84
N LEU A 214 -7.65 16.69 36.73
CA LEU A 214 -7.78 15.67 35.69
C LEU A 214 -6.41 15.22 35.16
N ARG A 215 -5.55 16.18 34.81
CA ARG A 215 -4.22 15.92 34.28
C ARG A 215 -3.29 15.26 35.32
N GLY A 216 -3.39 15.65 36.55
CA GLY A 216 -2.65 15.04 37.66
C GLY A 216 -3.01 13.58 37.81
N HIS A 217 -4.29 13.26 37.85
CA HIS A 217 -4.79 11.89 37.94
C HIS A 217 -4.38 11.04 36.71
N ALA A 218 -4.55 11.57 35.50
CA ALA A 218 -4.17 10.88 34.26
C ALA A 218 -2.68 10.49 34.27
N ARG A 219 -1.79 11.42 34.69
CA ARG A 219 -0.35 11.16 34.79
C ARG A 219 0.01 10.15 35.88
N ALA A 220 -0.56 10.28 37.08
CA ALA A 220 -0.30 9.38 38.20
C ALA A 220 -0.67 7.93 37.86
N HIS A 221 -1.73 7.73 37.07
CA HIS A 221 -2.26 6.40 36.71
C HIS A 221 -1.85 5.97 35.30
N ARG A 222 -1.00 6.74 34.57
CA ARG A 222 -0.58 6.45 33.17
C ARG A 222 -1.75 6.21 32.23
N ARG A 223 -2.82 6.96 32.39
CA ARG A 223 -4.03 6.90 31.54
C ARG A 223 -4.06 8.08 30.59
N LEU A 224 -4.80 7.92 29.47
CA LEU A 224 -5.09 9.04 28.58
C LEU A 224 -6.01 10.04 29.31
N LEU A 225 -5.80 11.32 29.08
CA LEU A 225 -6.61 12.39 29.68
C LEU A 225 -8.08 12.29 29.24
N SER A 226 -8.33 11.90 27.98
CA SER A 226 -9.64 11.64 27.44
C SER A 226 -10.39 10.52 28.18
N ASP A 227 -9.69 9.43 28.53
CA ASP A 227 -10.30 8.28 29.20
C ASP A 227 -10.68 8.63 30.65
N VAL A 228 -9.80 9.38 31.33
CA VAL A 228 -10.10 9.89 32.67
C VAL A 228 -11.27 10.87 32.64
N ALA A 229 -11.30 11.76 31.64
CA ALA A 229 -12.39 12.70 31.45
C ALA A 229 -13.73 11.98 31.21
N HIS A 230 -13.71 10.94 30.37
CA HIS A 230 -14.88 10.11 30.07
C HIS A 230 -15.43 9.45 31.34
N ASP A 231 -14.56 8.83 32.15
CA ASP A 231 -14.97 8.20 33.41
C ASP A 231 -15.55 9.21 34.43
N VAL A 232 -15.03 10.44 34.45
CA VAL A 232 -15.58 11.51 35.29
C VAL A 232 -16.98 11.93 34.82
N VAL A 233 -17.16 12.13 33.50
CA VAL A 233 -18.46 12.54 32.93
C VAL A 233 -19.54 11.47 33.15
N GLU A 234 -19.18 10.19 33.02
CA GLU A 234 -20.08 9.07 33.26
C GLU A 234 -20.24 8.70 34.74
N GLY A 235 -19.58 9.40 35.64
CA GLY A 235 -19.67 9.16 37.08
C GLY A 235 -18.99 7.88 37.56
N ARG A 236 -18.17 7.23 36.68
CA ARG A 236 -17.37 6.05 37.06
C ARG A 236 -16.14 6.41 37.90
N LEU A 237 -15.65 7.62 37.77
CA LEU A 237 -14.54 8.14 38.54
C LEU A 237 -14.93 9.43 39.25
N ARG A 238 -14.71 9.45 40.56
CA ARG A 238 -14.85 10.68 41.39
C ARG A 238 -13.44 11.12 41.80
N LEU A 239 -13.12 12.37 41.52
CA LEU A 239 -11.89 12.98 41.92
C LEU A 239 -12.23 14.02 43.00
N ASP A 240 -11.59 13.89 44.16
CA ASP A 240 -11.78 14.84 45.25
C ASP A 240 -10.72 15.93 45.15
N GLY A 241 -11.15 17.20 45.25
CA GLY A 241 -10.24 18.36 45.16
C GLY A 241 -9.24 18.52 46.32
N GLY A 242 -9.09 17.51 47.16
CA GLY A 242 -8.40 17.60 48.46
C GLY A 242 -7.06 16.90 48.59
N ASP A 243 -6.48 16.31 47.50
CA ASP A 243 -5.17 15.65 47.63
C ASP A 243 -4.06 16.44 46.90
N ASN A 244 -3.83 17.67 47.34
CA ASN A 244 -2.54 18.31 47.18
C ASN A 244 -1.62 17.80 48.30
N GLY A 245 -1.03 16.61 48.08
CA GLY A 245 0.06 16.12 48.89
C GLY A 245 1.23 17.10 48.89
N LEU A 246 1.19 18.06 49.81
CA LEU A 246 2.36 18.77 50.31
C LEU A 246 2.78 18.06 51.60
N THR A 247 3.69 17.14 51.49
CA THR A 247 4.73 16.84 52.51
C THR A 247 5.94 16.31 51.79
#